data_762d5e1b984758c15196560411e739b2
#
_entry.id   762d5e1b984758c15196560411e739b2
#
_cell.length_a   1.000
_cell.length_b   1.000
_cell.length_c   1.000
_cell.angle_alpha   90.00
_cell.angle_beta   90.00
_cell.angle_gamma   90.00
#
_symmetry.space_group_name_H-M   'P 1'
#
loop_
_entity.id
_entity.type
_entity.pdbx_description
1 polymer ?
#
loop_
_entity_poly.entity_id
_entity_poly.type
_entity_poly.pdbx_seq_one_letter_code
_entity_poly.pdbx_strand_id
1 'polypeptide(L)'
;SNVAEAVKSTSIGAHPAFLCPFHDEESKLGYGLQFAGLKELHHHGNTPDTRLAVMSEDIVIPLENEKVYFTPGFFDRCTYMVEGKQTGEVSLVTPDGKPYVTMDFDAPLFAIWSPEGKDAPFVCIEPWYGRCDADDFDGTLEERAYENAVEPEQIFEASYSIRYL
;
A
#
# COMPACT_ATOMS: atom_id res chain seq x y z
N SER A 1 21.31 -6.39 -8.58
CA SER A 1 22.68 -5.87 -8.38
C SER A 1 23.00 -4.80 -9.41
N ASN A 2 23.77 -3.80 -9.03
CA ASN A 2 24.27 -2.78 -9.92
C ASN A 2 25.64 -3.22 -10.49
N VAL A 3 25.66 -3.59 -11.77
CA VAL A 3 26.89 -3.99 -12.49
C VAL A 3 27.51 -2.82 -13.30
N ALA A 4 26.98 -1.62 -13.17
CA ALA A 4 27.50 -0.43 -13.82
C ALA A 4 28.61 0.23 -13.01
N GLU A 5 29.36 1.12 -13.63
CA GLU A 5 30.44 1.90 -12.99
C GLU A 5 29.92 3.14 -12.23
N ALA A 6 28.61 3.37 -12.24
CA ALA A 6 27.96 4.52 -11.61
C ALA A 6 26.78 4.10 -10.74
N VAL A 7 26.40 4.95 -9.80
CA VAL A 7 25.18 4.79 -9.00
C VAL A 7 23.96 4.63 -9.91
N LYS A 8 23.06 3.75 -9.57
CA LYS A 8 21.79 3.55 -10.25
C LYS A 8 20.63 3.81 -9.31
N SER A 9 19.70 4.62 -9.77
CA SER A 9 18.39 4.79 -9.14
C SER A 9 17.49 3.63 -9.49
N THR A 10 16.70 3.16 -8.51
CA THR A 10 15.75 2.07 -8.69
C THR A 10 14.55 2.20 -7.76
N SER A 11 13.40 1.87 -8.29
CA SER A 11 12.18 1.67 -7.53
C SER A 11 11.66 0.25 -7.77
N ILE A 12 11.15 -0.38 -6.74
CA ILE A 12 10.52 -1.70 -6.83
C ILE A 12 9.33 -1.76 -5.87
N GLY A 13 8.31 -2.50 -6.26
CA GLY A 13 7.17 -2.79 -5.41
C GLY A 13 6.57 -4.15 -5.75
N ALA A 14 5.72 -4.64 -4.86
CA ALA A 14 4.89 -5.80 -5.12
C ALA A 14 3.43 -5.36 -5.20
N HIS A 15 2.61 -6.15 -5.92
CA HIS A 15 1.18 -5.85 -6.12
C HIS A 15 0.34 -7.13 -5.92
N PRO A 16 0.48 -7.84 -4.79
CA PRO A 16 -0.32 -9.02 -4.52
C PRO A 16 -1.78 -8.63 -4.28
N ALA A 17 -2.68 -9.42 -4.86
CA ALA A 17 -4.12 -9.29 -4.69
C ALA A 17 -4.66 -10.49 -3.91
N PHE A 18 -5.54 -10.24 -2.95
CA PHE A 18 -6.14 -11.24 -2.09
C PHE A 18 -7.65 -11.25 -2.26
N LEU A 19 -8.26 -12.43 -2.31
CA LEU A 19 -9.71 -12.57 -2.36
C LEU A 19 -10.37 -11.81 -1.19
N CYS A 20 -11.34 -10.98 -1.53
CA CYS A 20 -12.18 -10.25 -0.61
C CYS A 20 -13.50 -9.89 -1.31
N PRO A 21 -14.62 -10.50 -0.95
CA PRO A 21 -14.83 -11.41 0.18
C PRO A 21 -14.06 -12.75 0.06
N PHE A 22 -13.86 -13.42 1.17
CA PHE A 22 -13.18 -14.71 1.20
C PHE A 22 -14.10 -15.85 0.69
N HIS A 23 -15.41 -15.68 0.79
CA HIS A 23 -16.43 -16.62 0.32
C HIS A 23 -17.21 -16.04 -0.85
N ASP A 24 -17.45 -16.83 -1.88
CA ASP A 24 -17.98 -16.40 -3.19
C ASP A 24 -19.35 -15.70 -3.18
N GLU A 25 -20.21 -15.97 -2.18
CA GLU A 25 -21.56 -15.43 -2.09
C GLU A 25 -21.66 -14.20 -1.17
N GLU A 26 -20.57 -13.74 -0.61
CA GLU A 26 -20.54 -12.62 0.32
C GLU A 26 -20.24 -11.29 -0.38
N SER A 27 -20.66 -10.19 0.25
CA SER A 27 -20.22 -8.86 -0.13
C SER A 27 -18.88 -8.54 0.51
N LYS A 28 -18.04 -7.79 -0.17
CA LYS A 28 -16.82 -7.18 0.40
C LYS A 28 -17.14 -6.25 1.58
N LEU A 29 -18.37 -5.73 1.66
CA LEU A 29 -18.82 -4.86 2.74
C LEU A 29 -18.77 -5.61 4.09
N GLY A 30 -18.23 -4.93 5.09
CA GLY A 30 -18.05 -5.51 6.42
C GLY A 30 -16.74 -6.30 6.60
N TYR A 31 -16.08 -6.73 5.53
CA TYR A 31 -14.67 -7.10 5.59
C TYR A 31 -13.82 -5.87 5.89
N GLY A 32 -12.58 -6.03 6.25
CA GLY A 32 -11.76 -4.89 6.63
C GLY A 32 -10.26 -5.16 6.59
N LEU A 33 -9.54 -4.17 7.07
CA LEU A 33 -8.09 -4.21 7.26
C LEU A 33 -7.76 -4.00 8.73
N GLN A 34 -6.73 -4.71 9.19
CA GLN A 34 -6.09 -4.47 10.47
C GLN A 34 -4.66 -4.01 10.24
N PHE A 35 -4.27 -2.94 10.94
CA PHE A 35 -2.94 -2.34 10.88
C PHE A 35 -2.28 -2.45 12.25
N ALA A 36 -1.35 -3.38 12.41
CA ALA A 36 -0.75 -3.69 13.70
C ALA A 36 -0.11 -2.45 14.36
N GLY A 37 -0.48 -2.21 15.61
CA GLY A 37 0.06 -1.13 16.44
C GLY A 37 -0.51 0.26 16.18
N LEU A 38 -1.43 0.44 15.23
CA LEU A 38 -1.97 1.76 14.88
C LEU A 38 -3.32 2.05 15.55
N LYS A 39 -3.55 3.33 15.85
CA LYS A 39 -4.84 3.88 16.29
C LYS A 39 -5.54 4.68 15.18
N GLU A 40 -4.78 5.14 14.23
CA GLU A 40 -5.21 5.86 13.04
C GLU A 40 -4.25 5.56 11.90
N LEU A 41 -4.73 5.63 10.66
CA LEU A 41 -3.95 5.46 9.45
C LEU A 41 -3.91 6.78 8.70
N HIS A 42 -2.71 7.27 8.42
CA HIS A 42 -2.50 8.42 7.56
C HIS A 42 -2.19 7.96 6.15
N HIS A 43 -2.84 8.53 5.16
CA HIS A 43 -2.57 8.19 3.78
C HIS A 43 -2.76 9.39 2.84
N HIS A 44 -2.08 9.34 1.71
CA HIS A 44 -2.30 10.22 0.58
C HIS A 44 -3.10 9.49 -0.50
N GLY A 45 -3.78 10.27 -1.32
CA GLY A 45 -4.45 9.77 -2.52
C GLY A 45 -3.59 9.97 -3.76
N ASN A 46 -4.18 9.68 -4.91
CA ASN A 46 -3.60 9.96 -6.22
C ASN A 46 -4.57 10.74 -7.09
N THR A 47 -4.03 11.51 -8.04
CA THR A 47 -4.84 12.21 -9.04
C THR A 47 -5.60 11.21 -9.92
N PRO A 48 -6.84 11.49 -10.31
CA PRO A 48 -7.65 10.56 -11.11
C PRO A 48 -7.06 10.26 -12.48
N ASP A 49 -6.51 11.28 -13.14
CA ASP A 49 -6.07 11.20 -14.53
C ASP A 49 -4.60 10.75 -14.68
N THR A 50 -3.70 11.35 -13.91
CA THR A 50 -2.25 11.11 -14.05
C THR A 50 -1.70 10.09 -13.06
N ARG A 51 -2.49 9.74 -12.03
CA ARG A 51 -2.11 8.81 -10.95
C ARG A 51 -0.88 9.27 -10.14
N LEU A 52 -0.59 10.58 -10.15
CA LEU A 52 0.44 11.17 -9.31
C LEU A 52 -0.02 11.27 -7.86
N ALA A 53 0.92 11.23 -6.92
CA ALA A 53 0.61 11.35 -5.51
C ALA A 53 0.19 12.76 -5.14
N VAL A 54 -0.94 12.92 -4.45
CA VAL A 54 -1.44 14.21 -3.97
C VAL A 54 -0.94 14.43 -2.54
N MET A 55 0.16 15.18 -2.41
CA MET A 55 0.82 15.40 -1.11
C MET A 55 0.20 16.54 -0.30
N SER A 56 -0.68 17.34 -0.90
CA SER A 56 -1.33 18.46 -0.24
C SER A 56 -2.42 18.04 0.76
N GLU A 57 -2.88 16.80 0.71
CA GLU A 57 -3.91 16.24 1.59
C GLU A 57 -3.34 15.06 2.40
N ASP A 58 -3.33 15.17 3.72
CA ASP A 58 -3.14 14.04 4.63
C ASP A 58 -4.53 13.56 5.09
N ILE A 59 -4.94 12.40 4.61
CA ILE A 59 -6.24 11.81 4.92
C ILE A 59 -6.06 10.86 6.10
N VAL A 60 -6.82 11.08 7.16
CA VAL A 60 -6.72 10.29 8.39
C VAL A 60 -7.94 9.38 8.53
N ILE A 61 -7.70 8.10 8.70
CA ILE A 61 -8.72 7.09 9.00
C ILE A 61 -8.56 6.66 10.46
N PRO A 62 -9.53 6.94 11.33
CA PRO A 62 -9.51 6.41 12.69
C PRO A 62 -9.72 4.89 12.67
N LEU A 63 -8.98 4.18 13.51
CA LEU A 63 -9.04 2.73 13.62
C LEU A 63 -9.68 2.33 14.96
N GLU A 64 -10.61 1.38 14.90
CA GLU A 64 -11.16 0.77 16.09
C GLU A 64 -10.47 -0.59 16.33
N ASN A 65 -9.76 -0.71 17.44
CA ASN A 65 -8.93 -1.88 17.73
C ASN A 65 -7.99 -2.25 16.56
N GLU A 66 -7.28 -1.25 16.02
CA GLU A 66 -6.36 -1.37 14.88
C GLU A 66 -7.05 -1.68 13.53
N LYS A 67 -8.39 -1.61 13.46
CA LYS A 67 -9.17 -2.06 12.30
C LYS A 67 -9.98 -0.94 11.67
N VAL A 68 -10.17 -1.07 10.36
CA VAL A 68 -11.18 -0.34 9.58
C VAL A 68 -11.96 -1.34 8.73
N TYR A 69 -13.27 -1.16 8.65
CA TYR A 69 -14.15 -2.03 7.87
C TYR A 69 -14.63 -1.34 6.60
N PHE A 70 -14.76 -2.11 5.52
CA PHE A 70 -15.18 -1.59 4.23
C PHE A 70 -16.66 -1.21 4.25
N THR A 71 -16.91 0.01 3.90
CA THR A 71 -18.24 0.61 3.72
C THR A 71 -18.48 0.91 2.23
N PRO A 72 -19.71 1.17 1.80
CA PRO A 72 -19.96 1.61 0.42
C PRO A 72 -19.07 2.81 0.05
N GLY A 73 -18.40 2.71 -1.10
CA GLY A 73 -17.50 3.76 -1.58
C GLY A 73 -16.09 3.77 -0.96
N PHE A 74 -15.74 2.82 -0.10
CA PHE A 74 -14.42 2.80 0.54
C PHE A 74 -13.28 2.91 -0.47
N PHE A 75 -13.35 2.23 -1.60
CA PHE A 75 -12.33 2.24 -2.65
C PHE A 75 -12.62 3.17 -3.84
N ASP A 76 -13.65 4.03 -3.76
CA ASP A 76 -14.09 4.81 -4.93
C ASP A 76 -13.29 6.10 -5.16
N ARG A 77 -12.47 6.50 -4.19
CA ARG A 77 -11.81 7.81 -4.23
C ARG A 77 -10.39 7.77 -4.80
N CYS A 78 -9.58 6.83 -4.37
CA CYS A 78 -8.15 6.80 -4.70
C CYS A 78 -7.48 5.50 -4.25
N THR A 79 -6.23 5.32 -4.66
CA THR A 79 -5.28 4.41 -4.00
C THR A 79 -4.90 4.99 -2.64
N TYR A 80 -4.91 4.19 -1.60
CA TYR A 80 -4.45 4.60 -0.27
C TYR A 80 -2.93 4.44 -0.20
N MET A 81 -2.18 5.51 -0.33
CA MET A 81 -0.71 5.49 -0.21
C MET A 81 -0.31 5.82 1.23
N VAL A 82 0.18 4.84 1.95
CA VAL A 82 0.56 4.93 3.37
C VAL A 82 2.07 5.05 3.46
N GLU A 83 2.55 6.24 3.75
CA GLU A 83 3.96 6.57 3.80
C GLU A 83 4.51 6.60 5.24
N GLY A 84 5.85 6.65 5.38
CA GLY A 84 6.51 6.86 6.67
C GLY A 84 6.60 5.62 7.54
N LYS A 85 6.47 4.42 6.98
CA LYS A 85 6.63 3.15 7.71
C LYS A 85 5.73 3.05 8.95
N GLN A 86 4.48 3.49 8.83
CA GLN A 86 3.53 3.53 9.96
C GLN A 86 3.31 2.15 10.57
N THR A 87 3.28 1.09 9.76
CA THR A 87 3.26 -0.32 10.21
C THR A 87 4.01 -1.20 9.21
N GLY A 88 4.47 -2.34 9.65
CA GLY A 88 5.05 -3.40 8.80
C GLY A 88 4.17 -4.65 8.73
N GLU A 89 2.96 -4.63 9.31
CA GLU A 89 2.04 -5.77 9.28
C GLU A 89 0.62 -5.28 8.98
N VAL A 90 0.03 -5.82 7.91
CA VAL A 90 -1.34 -5.54 7.50
C VAL A 90 -2.09 -6.85 7.28
N SER A 91 -3.28 -6.96 7.83
CA SER A 91 -4.14 -8.14 7.65
C SER A 91 -5.47 -7.77 7.00
N LEU A 92 -5.97 -8.65 6.13
CA LEU A 92 -7.39 -8.69 5.78
C LEU A 92 -8.17 -9.44 6.85
N VAL A 93 -9.28 -8.87 7.27
CA VAL A 93 -10.15 -9.43 8.31
C VAL A 93 -11.56 -9.66 7.78
N THR A 94 -12.16 -10.73 8.30
CA THR A 94 -13.57 -11.07 8.07
C THR A 94 -14.51 -10.10 8.80
N PRO A 95 -15.82 -10.12 8.54
CA PRO A 95 -16.79 -9.26 9.25
C PRO A 95 -16.83 -9.46 10.77
N ASP A 96 -16.46 -10.64 11.27
CA ASP A 96 -16.31 -10.90 12.71
C ASP A 96 -14.92 -10.52 13.27
N GLY A 97 -14.10 -9.85 12.45
CA GLY A 97 -12.82 -9.27 12.85
C GLY A 97 -11.64 -10.24 12.93
N LYS A 98 -11.78 -11.45 12.39
CA LYS A 98 -10.70 -12.44 12.36
C LYS A 98 -9.81 -12.23 11.15
N PRO A 99 -8.50 -12.15 11.30
CA PRO A 99 -7.59 -12.12 10.17
C PRO A 99 -7.62 -13.47 9.43
N TYR A 100 -7.54 -13.42 8.08
CA TYR A 100 -7.43 -14.62 7.24
C TYR A 100 -6.23 -14.57 6.30
N VAL A 101 -5.72 -13.38 6.02
CA VAL A 101 -4.45 -13.14 5.32
C VAL A 101 -3.71 -12.05 6.07
N THR A 102 -2.44 -12.26 6.35
CA THR A 102 -1.55 -11.25 6.92
C THR A 102 -0.32 -11.10 6.04
N MET A 103 0.06 -9.88 5.76
CA MET A 103 1.26 -9.53 5.04
C MET A 103 2.23 -8.78 5.95
N ASP A 104 3.48 -9.26 6.01
CA ASP A 104 4.57 -8.65 6.75
C ASP A 104 5.61 -8.12 5.78
N PHE A 105 6.09 -6.90 5.99
CA PHE A 105 7.07 -6.24 5.14
C PHE A 105 7.87 -5.18 5.90
N ASP A 106 9.05 -4.83 5.36
CA ASP A 106 9.89 -3.75 5.89
C ASP A 106 9.96 -2.55 4.90
N ALA A 107 8.94 -2.40 4.07
CA ALA A 107 8.87 -1.32 3.11
C ALA A 107 8.66 0.05 3.78
N PRO A 108 9.26 1.14 3.25
CA PRO A 108 9.07 2.49 3.80
C PRO A 108 7.67 3.03 3.58
N LEU A 109 6.92 2.46 2.63
CA LEU A 109 5.54 2.78 2.33
C LEU A 109 4.84 1.55 1.75
N PHE A 110 3.51 1.59 1.75
CA PHE A 110 2.68 0.58 1.09
C PHE A 110 1.41 1.22 0.56
N ALA A 111 0.76 0.51 -0.37
CA ALA A 111 -0.54 0.93 -0.84
C ALA A 111 -1.62 -0.11 -0.54
N ILE A 112 -2.85 0.38 -0.37
CA ILE A 112 -4.06 -0.42 -0.34
C ILE A 112 -4.91 -0.01 -1.54
N TRP A 113 -5.37 -1.01 -2.29
CA TRP A 113 -6.12 -0.74 -3.50
C TRP A 113 -7.14 -1.83 -3.82
N SER A 114 -8.23 -1.41 -4.43
CA SER A 114 -9.19 -2.23 -5.17
C SER A 114 -9.75 -1.35 -6.28
N PRO A 115 -10.20 -1.89 -7.42
CA PRO A 115 -10.68 -1.09 -8.54
C PRO A 115 -11.80 -0.12 -8.14
N GLU A 116 -11.59 1.16 -8.44
CA GLU A 116 -12.51 2.25 -8.15
C GLU A 116 -13.85 2.05 -8.87
N GLY A 117 -14.95 2.28 -8.17
CA GLY A 117 -16.31 2.16 -8.72
C GLY A 117 -16.69 0.76 -9.22
N LYS A 118 -15.92 -0.26 -8.84
CA LYS A 118 -16.16 -1.66 -9.21
C LYS A 118 -16.22 -2.55 -7.97
N ASP A 119 -17.15 -3.47 -7.98
CA ASP A 119 -17.21 -4.51 -6.94
C ASP A 119 -16.29 -5.69 -7.31
N ALA A 120 -14.98 -5.40 -7.40
CA ALA A 120 -13.99 -6.43 -7.69
C ALA A 120 -13.77 -7.32 -6.45
N PRO A 121 -13.70 -8.65 -6.60
CA PRO A 121 -13.63 -9.59 -5.48
C PRO A 121 -12.22 -9.74 -4.90
N PHE A 122 -11.48 -8.63 -4.79
CA PHE A 122 -10.14 -8.64 -4.22
C PHE A 122 -9.75 -7.28 -3.63
N VAL A 123 -8.74 -7.33 -2.77
CA VAL A 123 -8.03 -6.15 -2.23
C VAL A 123 -6.53 -6.40 -2.36
N CYS A 124 -5.79 -5.37 -2.76
CA CYS A 124 -4.34 -5.40 -2.84
C CYS A 124 -3.73 -4.77 -1.58
N ILE A 125 -2.65 -5.38 -1.09
CA ILE A 125 -1.76 -4.84 -0.07
C ILE A 125 -0.37 -4.82 -0.70
N GLU A 126 0.16 -3.65 -0.96
CA GLU A 126 1.27 -3.44 -1.89
C GLU A 126 2.47 -2.81 -1.19
N PRO A 127 3.47 -3.58 -0.71
CA PRO A 127 4.69 -2.99 -0.17
C PRO A 127 5.54 -2.37 -1.28
N TRP A 128 5.96 -1.12 -1.07
CA TRP A 128 6.68 -0.34 -2.07
C TRP A 128 8.01 0.20 -1.55
N TYR A 129 9.03 0.15 -2.40
CA TYR A 129 10.35 0.77 -2.27
C TYR A 129 10.52 1.75 -3.43
N GLY A 130 9.79 2.83 -3.38
CA GLY A 130 9.58 3.84 -4.40
C GLY A 130 8.10 4.05 -4.67
N ARG A 131 7.70 5.21 -5.16
CA ARG A 131 6.32 5.52 -5.58
C ARG A 131 6.30 6.41 -6.82
N CYS A 132 5.11 6.65 -7.35
CA CYS A 132 4.89 7.67 -8.37
C CYS A 132 5.33 9.06 -7.86
N ASP A 133 5.57 9.98 -8.77
CA ASP A 133 5.89 11.36 -8.42
C ASP A 133 4.72 12.03 -7.70
N ALA A 134 5.03 13.03 -6.89
CA ALA A 134 4.02 13.95 -6.41
C ALA A 134 3.50 14.82 -7.56
N ASP A 135 2.27 15.31 -7.44
CA ASP A 135 1.61 16.13 -8.45
C ASP A 135 2.28 17.50 -8.66
N ASP A 136 3.09 17.93 -7.70
CA ASP A 136 3.88 19.15 -7.72
C ASP A 136 5.40 18.93 -7.90
N PHE A 137 5.82 17.67 -8.17
CA PHE A 137 7.23 17.31 -8.31
C PHE A 137 7.77 17.69 -9.72
N ASP A 138 8.86 18.44 -9.77
CA ASP A 138 9.55 18.87 -10.98
C ASP A 138 11.08 18.56 -10.97
N GLY A 139 11.51 17.70 -10.04
CA GLY A 139 12.91 17.32 -9.85
C GLY A 139 13.40 16.20 -10.78
N THR A 140 14.61 15.74 -10.51
CA THR A 140 15.24 14.61 -11.22
C THR A 140 14.80 13.27 -10.64
N LEU A 141 15.14 12.16 -11.31
CA LEU A 141 14.87 10.81 -10.83
C LEU A 141 15.50 10.55 -9.45
N GLU A 142 16.71 11.06 -9.24
CA GLU A 142 17.45 10.89 -7.99
C GLU A 142 16.82 11.65 -6.81
N GLU A 143 16.06 12.70 -7.10
CA GLU A 143 15.39 13.53 -6.09
C GLU A 143 13.99 13.03 -5.72
N ARG A 144 13.50 11.98 -6.39
CA ARG A 144 12.18 11.40 -6.11
C ARG A 144 12.10 10.89 -4.68
N ALA A 145 10.96 11.08 -4.06
CA ALA A 145 10.70 10.51 -2.75
C ALA A 145 10.75 8.97 -2.80
N TYR A 146 11.44 8.37 -1.82
CA TYR A 146 11.63 6.91 -1.70
C TYR A 146 12.40 6.25 -2.85
N GLU A 147 13.10 7.02 -3.70
CA GLU A 147 14.00 6.45 -4.69
C GLU A 147 15.19 5.80 -4.00
N ASN A 148 15.60 4.62 -4.49
CA ASN A 148 16.73 3.89 -3.92
C ASN A 148 17.96 4.07 -4.77
N ALA A 149 19.07 4.51 -4.18
CA ALA A 149 20.36 4.57 -4.82
C ALA A 149 21.14 3.27 -4.57
N VAL A 150 21.63 2.65 -5.65
CA VAL A 150 22.43 1.42 -5.58
C VAL A 150 23.82 1.72 -6.12
N GLU A 151 24.82 1.74 -5.24
CA GLU A 151 26.22 1.94 -5.59
C GLU A 151 26.75 0.81 -6.52
N PRO A 152 27.82 1.08 -7.28
CA PRO A 152 28.47 0.05 -8.06
C PRO A 152 28.79 -1.20 -7.21
N GLU A 153 28.55 -2.38 -7.78
CA GLU A 153 28.74 -3.69 -7.14
C GLU A 153 27.81 -3.97 -5.93
N GLN A 154 26.95 -3.03 -5.53
CA GLN A 154 25.98 -3.25 -4.47
C GLN A 154 24.72 -3.96 -4.98
N ILE A 155 23.99 -4.57 -4.05
CA ILE A 155 22.72 -5.24 -4.28
C ILE A 155 21.66 -4.54 -3.44
N PHE A 156 20.55 -4.16 -4.07
CA PHE A 156 19.33 -3.81 -3.35
C PHE A 156 18.46 -5.06 -3.23
N GLU A 157 18.02 -5.36 -2.02
CA GLU A 157 17.15 -6.49 -1.70
C GLU A 157 15.94 -6.02 -0.92
N ALA A 158 14.79 -6.55 -1.25
CA ALA A 158 13.53 -6.32 -0.56
C ALA A 158 12.74 -7.61 -0.46
N SER A 159 12.03 -7.80 0.63
CA SER A 159 11.23 -9.00 0.86
C SER A 159 9.93 -8.66 1.59
N TYR A 160 8.96 -9.54 1.44
CA TYR A 160 7.73 -9.57 2.22
C TYR A 160 7.34 -11.02 2.46
N SER A 161 6.50 -11.26 3.44
CA SER A 161 5.90 -12.57 3.67
C SER A 161 4.37 -12.49 3.69
N ILE A 162 3.73 -13.58 3.31
CA ILE A 162 2.27 -13.73 3.34
C ILE A 162 1.96 -14.93 4.22
N ARG A 163 1.08 -14.72 5.21
CA ARG A 163 0.57 -15.79 6.08
C ARG A 163 -0.92 -15.96 5.80
N TYR A 164 -1.34 -17.17 5.53
CA TYR A 164 -2.74 -17.57 5.47
C TYR A 164 -3.11 -18.21 6.81
N LEU A 165 -4.25 -17.80 7.41
CA LEU A 165 -4.66 -18.13 8.76
C LEU A 165 -5.96 -18.95 8.76
#